data_b375c94b14fa3b00c9a1167a6f5f7c54
#
_entry.id   b375c94b14fa3b00c9a1167a6f5f7c54
#
_cell.length_a   1.000
_cell.length_b   1.000
_cell.length_c   1.000
_cell.angle_alpha   90.00
_cell.angle_beta   90.00
_cell.angle_gamma   90.00
#
_symmetry.space_group_name_H-M   'P 1'
#
loop_
_entity.id
_entity.type
_entity.pdbx_description
1 polymer ?
#
loop_
_entity_poly.entity_id
_entity_poly.type
_entity_poly.pdbx_seq_one_letter_code
_entity_poly.pdbx_strand_id
1 'polypeptide(L)'
;MNVGIVARKGNDEAVATALDVYEAARDHGETVWVDEETASSLASEAGSPTVPGRPVAALAACDLAVAIGGDGTFLFVARNAGDTPVLGINLGEVGFLNAVPPASATAAVRSALDGLADGDLSVREAPRLVARTDEWESVPAANEIVVHGDRRGPGSGIEYELAVDDSQYSTGRADGVLVATPTGSTAYNLSERGPLVAPDVDGLVVNEMAARTGM
;
A
#
# COMPACT_ATOMS: atom_id res chain seq x y z
N MET A 1 5.80 9.30 -21.15
CA MET A 1 5.77 8.33 -20.04
C MET A 1 4.42 7.62 -19.99
N ASN A 2 4.29 6.54 -19.23
CA ASN A 2 3.05 5.80 -19.01
C ASN A 2 2.55 6.06 -17.58
N VAL A 3 1.33 6.53 -17.43
CA VAL A 3 0.71 6.80 -16.13
C VAL A 3 -0.46 5.84 -15.92
N GLY A 4 -0.45 5.10 -14.82
CA GLY A 4 -1.53 4.21 -14.42
C GLY A 4 -2.33 4.82 -13.26
N ILE A 5 -3.65 4.81 -13.31
CA ILE A 5 -4.53 5.39 -12.29
C ILE A 5 -5.47 4.32 -11.75
N VAL A 6 -5.59 4.25 -10.44
CA VAL A 6 -6.54 3.38 -9.74
C VAL A 6 -7.33 4.21 -8.72
N ALA A 7 -8.65 4.20 -8.85
CA ALA A 7 -9.54 4.90 -7.94
C ALA A 7 -10.27 3.92 -7.00
N ARG A 8 -10.58 4.37 -5.79
CA ARG A 8 -11.38 3.62 -4.84
C ARG A 8 -12.76 3.31 -5.41
N LYS A 9 -13.08 2.02 -5.47
CA LYS A 9 -14.37 1.52 -5.93
C LYS A 9 -15.54 2.10 -5.13
N GLY A 10 -16.62 2.46 -5.84
CA GLY A 10 -17.88 2.90 -5.22
C GLY A 10 -17.77 4.23 -4.46
N ASN A 11 -16.86 5.12 -4.88
CA ASN A 11 -16.68 6.44 -4.32
C ASN A 11 -16.66 7.49 -5.43
N ASP A 12 -17.69 8.32 -5.51
CA ASP A 12 -17.88 9.31 -6.58
C ASP A 12 -16.77 10.38 -6.58
N GLU A 13 -16.27 10.79 -5.40
CA GLU A 13 -15.15 11.72 -5.29
C GLU A 13 -13.86 11.11 -5.84
N ALA A 14 -13.65 9.79 -5.65
CA ALA A 14 -12.52 9.09 -6.25
C ALA A 14 -12.60 9.09 -7.77
N VAL A 15 -13.80 8.87 -8.31
CA VAL A 15 -14.04 8.85 -9.76
C VAL A 15 -13.82 10.24 -10.36
N ALA A 16 -14.37 11.29 -9.74
CA ALA A 16 -14.17 12.67 -10.17
C ALA A 16 -12.68 13.07 -10.15
N THR A 17 -11.99 12.76 -9.03
CA THR A 17 -10.55 13.03 -8.92
C THR A 17 -9.74 12.23 -9.95
N ALA A 18 -10.14 10.98 -10.26
CA ALA A 18 -9.47 10.19 -11.29
C ALA A 18 -9.62 10.79 -12.69
N LEU A 19 -10.77 11.38 -12.99
CA LEU A 19 -10.98 12.11 -14.23
C LEU A 19 -10.07 13.34 -14.32
N ASP A 20 -10.02 14.16 -13.26
CA ASP A 20 -9.16 15.35 -13.23
C ASP A 20 -7.68 14.99 -13.41
N VAL A 21 -7.23 13.92 -12.74
CA VAL A 21 -5.84 13.41 -12.86
C VAL A 21 -5.58 12.85 -14.25
N TYR A 22 -6.53 12.10 -14.83
CA TYR A 22 -6.44 11.58 -16.18
C TYR A 22 -6.27 12.72 -17.22
N GLU A 23 -7.10 13.75 -17.12
CA GLU A 23 -7.03 14.92 -18.01
C GLU A 23 -5.70 15.67 -17.81
N ALA A 24 -5.28 15.90 -16.56
CA ALA A 24 -4.02 16.58 -16.25
C ALA A 24 -2.79 15.87 -16.83
N ALA A 25 -2.74 14.54 -16.73
CA ALA A 25 -1.65 13.75 -17.28
C ALA A 25 -1.69 13.70 -18.83
N ARG A 26 -2.88 13.63 -19.42
CA ARG A 26 -3.07 13.73 -20.89
C ARG A 26 -2.64 15.08 -21.45
N ASP A 27 -3.00 16.17 -20.77
CA ASP A 27 -2.58 17.54 -21.13
C ASP A 27 -1.08 17.72 -21.02
N HIS A 28 -0.42 16.99 -20.12
CA HIS A 28 1.03 16.93 -19.99
C HIS A 28 1.70 16.16 -21.14
N GLY A 29 0.93 15.47 -21.97
CA GLY A 29 1.42 14.71 -23.13
C GLY A 29 1.68 13.22 -22.86
N GLU A 30 1.18 12.70 -21.75
CA GLU A 30 1.46 11.33 -21.33
C GLU A 30 0.46 10.29 -21.89
N THR A 31 0.89 9.04 -21.95
CA THR A 31 0.00 7.91 -22.19
C THR A 31 -0.64 7.50 -20.87
N VAL A 32 -1.95 7.66 -20.75
CA VAL A 32 -2.68 7.39 -19.52
C VAL A 32 -3.67 6.26 -19.73
N TRP A 33 -3.75 5.37 -18.76
CA TRP A 33 -4.75 4.33 -18.66
C TRP A 33 -5.16 4.13 -17.19
N VAL A 34 -6.26 3.46 -16.98
CA VAL A 34 -6.81 3.18 -15.66
C VAL A 34 -7.02 1.68 -15.48
N ASP A 35 -7.18 1.22 -14.26
CA ASP A 35 -7.59 -0.17 -14.04
C ASP A 35 -9.03 -0.40 -14.51
N GLU A 36 -9.41 -1.67 -14.72
CA GLU A 36 -10.71 -2.05 -15.29
C GLU A 36 -11.89 -1.54 -14.47
N GLU A 37 -11.76 -1.53 -13.15
CA GLU A 37 -12.82 -1.07 -12.24
C GLU A 37 -12.98 0.46 -12.32
N THR A 38 -11.89 1.21 -12.33
CA THR A 38 -11.89 2.67 -12.52
C THR A 38 -12.45 3.03 -13.90
N ALA A 39 -12.07 2.29 -14.95
CA ALA A 39 -12.63 2.49 -16.30
C ALA A 39 -14.14 2.31 -16.34
N SER A 40 -14.66 1.26 -15.69
CA SER A 40 -16.09 0.99 -15.57
C SER A 40 -16.83 2.10 -14.82
N SER A 41 -16.24 2.63 -13.76
CA SER A 41 -16.80 3.73 -12.97
C SER A 41 -16.86 5.02 -13.78
N LEU A 42 -15.78 5.38 -14.47
CA LEU A 42 -15.72 6.55 -15.36
C LEU A 42 -16.73 6.46 -16.49
N ALA A 43 -16.91 5.29 -17.10
CA ALA A 43 -17.88 5.10 -18.19
C ALA A 43 -19.34 5.29 -17.73
N SER A 44 -19.62 5.21 -16.44
CA SER A 44 -20.94 5.43 -15.87
C SER A 44 -21.26 6.92 -15.66
N GLU A 45 -20.24 7.79 -15.69
CA GLU A 45 -20.40 9.23 -15.56
C GLU A 45 -20.80 9.88 -16.89
N ALA A 46 -21.85 10.68 -16.86
CA ALA A 46 -22.34 11.36 -18.08
C ALA A 46 -21.31 12.37 -18.61
N GLY A 47 -20.86 12.16 -19.85
CA GLY A 47 -19.90 13.03 -20.50
C GLY A 47 -18.43 12.67 -20.30
N SER A 48 -18.13 11.64 -19.52
CA SER A 48 -16.77 11.16 -19.35
C SER A 48 -16.19 10.56 -20.63
N PRO A 49 -14.89 10.71 -20.86
CA PRO A 49 -14.22 10.07 -21.99
C PRO A 49 -14.23 8.53 -21.81
N THR A 50 -14.30 7.82 -22.94
CA THR A 50 -14.06 6.38 -22.90
C THR A 50 -12.57 6.14 -22.67
N VAL A 51 -12.23 5.69 -21.45
CA VAL A 51 -10.86 5.37 -21.07
C VAL A 51 -10.67 3.85 -21.12
N PRO A 52 -9.63 3.35 -21.83
CA PRO A 52 -9.37 1.92 -21.87
C PRO A 52 -8.91 1.42 -20.49
N GLY A 53 -9.69 0.47 -19.92
CA GLY A 53 -9.30 -0.25 -18.72
C GLY A 53 -8.21 -1.28 -19.01
N ARG A 54 -7.30 -1.47 -18.07
CA ARG A 54 -6.26 -2.51 -18.09
C ARG A 54 -6.25 -3.30 -16.78
N PRO A 55 -5.81 -4.55 -16.81
CA PRO A 55 -5.58 -5.30 -15.58
C PRO A 55 -4.61 -4.53 -14.67
N VAL A 56 -4.90 -4.50 -13.36
CA VAL A 56 -4.10 -3.77 -12.37
C VAL A 56 -2.61 -4.17 -12.37
N ALA A 57 -2.30 -5.41 -12.74
CA ALA A 57 -0.91 -5.88 -12.87
C ALA A 57 -0.10 -5.11 -13.94
N ALA A 58 -0.78 -4.43 -14.88
CA ALA A 58 -0.11 -3.59 -15.87
C ALA A 58 0.54 -2.33 -15.26
N LEU A 59 0.22 -1.98 -14.00
CA LEU A 59 0.88 -0.88 -13.27
C LEU A 59 2.41 -1.06 -13.19
N ALA A 60 2.90 -2.30 -13.13
CA ALA A 60 4.33 -2.59 -13.11
C ALA A 60 5.10 -2.16 -14.39
N ALA A 61 4.38 -1.81 -15.46
CA ALA A 61 4.96 -1.30 -16.70
C ALA A 61 4.76 0.22 -16.87
N CYS A 62 4.30 0.92 -15.83
CA CYS A 62 4.16 2.38 -15.81
C CYS A 62 5.42 3.06 -15.28
N ASP A 63 5.56 4.33 -15.63
CA ASP A 63 6.57 5.22 -15.06
C ASP A 63 6.06 5.87 -13.75
N LEU A 64 4.73 5.99 -13.60
CA LEU A 64 4.04 6.48 -12.42
C LEU A 64 2.70 5.76 -12.23
N ALA A 65 2.42 5.31 -11.01
CA ALA A 65 1.12 4.83 -10.59
C ALA A 65 0.46 5.82 -9.63
N VAL A 66 -0.82 6.14 -9.84
CA VAL A 66 -1.58 7.04 -8.98
C VAL A 66 -2.69 6.26 -8.28
N ALA A 67 -2.65 6.25 -6.96
CA ALA A 67 -3.66 5.62 -6.11
C ALA A 67 -4.59 6.69 -5.52
N ILE A 68 -5.88 6.64 -5.84
CA ILE A 68 -6.87 7.64 -5.40
C ILE A 68 -7.84 6.98 -4.43
N GLY A 69 -7.71 7.29 -3.15
CA GLY A 69 -8.50 6.66 -2.08
C GLY A 69 -7.82 6.78 -0.72
N GLY A 70 -8.09 5.84 0.18
CA GLY A 70 -7.38 5.70 1.46
C GLY A 70 -6.19 4.75 1.37
N ASP A 71 -5.57 4.47 2.52
CA ASP A 71 -4.39 3.59 2.64
C ASP A 71 -4.60 2.20 2.02
N GLY A 72 -5.82 1.64 2.10
CA GLY A 72 -6.15 0.35 1.46
C GLY A 72 -6.01 0.40 -0.07
N THR A 73 -6.41 1.50 -0.72
CA THR A 73 -6.24 1.69 -2.17
C THR A 73 -4.76 1.84 -2.52
N PHE A 74 -4.00 2.60 -1.72
CA PHE A 74 -2.56 2.74 -1.89
C PHE A 74 -1.85 1.38 -1.81
N LEU A 75 -2.13 0.59 -0.78
CA LEU A 75 -1.53 -0.74 -0.61
C LEU A 75 -1.90 -1.71 -1.75
N PHE A 76 -3.15 -1.62 -2.25
CA PHE A 76 -3.58 -2.39 -3.42
C PHE A 76 -2.76 -2.03 -4.66
N VAL A 77 -2.57 -0.73 -4.93
CA VAL A 77 -1.73 -0.24 -6.03
C VAL A 77 -0.28 -0.65 -5.82
N ALA A 78 0.30 -0.39 -4.66
CA ALA A 78 1.69 -0.70 -4.35
C ALA A 78 2.01 -2.20 -4.51
N ARG A 79 1.07 -3.09 -4.17
CA ARG A 79 1.25 -4.55 -4.36
C ARG A 79 1.38 -4.94 -5.83
N ASN A 80 0.74 -4.20 -6.74
CA ASN A 80 0.67 -4.51 -8.17
C ASN A 80 1.62 -3.67 -9.02
N ALA A 81 2.19 -2.60 -8.46
CA ALA A 81 3.05 -1.66 -9.19
C ALA A 81 4.50 -2.13 -9.36
N GLY A 82 4.92 -3.21 -8.69
CA GLY A 82 6.34 -3.62 -8.73
C GLY A 82 7.24 -2.52 -8.17
N ASP A 83 8.20 -2.07 -9.01
CA ASP A 83 9.13 -0.98 -8.69
C ASP A 83 8.64 0.39 -9.17
N THR A 84 7.46 0.47 -9.80
CA THR A 84 6.86 1.73 -10.24
C THR A 84 6.56 2.64 -9.04
N PRO A 85 7.01 3.91 -9.05
CA PRO A 85 6.66 4.88 -8.01
C PRO A 85 5.15 5.05 -7.89
N VAL A 86 4.66 5.12 -6.65
CA VAL A 86 3.23 5.29 -6.36
C VAL A 86 2.97 6.63 -5.70
N LEU A 87 2.12 7.44 -6.33
CA LEU A 87 1.60 8.70 -5.78
C LEU A 87 0.22 8.45 -5.16
N GLY A 88 0.08 8.70 -3.86
CA GLY A 88 -1.20 8.52 -3.15
C GLY A 88 -1.98 9.83 -3.01
N ILE A 89 -3.21 9.84 -3.51
CA ILE A 89 -4.20 10.91 -3.32
C ILE A 89 -5.19 10.45 -2.26
N ASN A 90 -5.26 11.18 -1.14
CA ASN A 90 -6.08 10.80 0.00
C ASN A 90 -7.49 11.38 -0.10
N LEU A 91 -8.50 10.52 -0.03
CA LEU A 91 -9.90 10.91 0.04
C LEU A 91 -10.43 10.66 1.47
N GLY A 92 -10.70 11.73 2.19
CA GLY A 92 -11.25 11.68 3.54
C GLY A 92 -10.22 12.03 4.62
N GLU A 93 -10.27 11.33 5.77
CA GLU A 93 -9.32 11.54 6.86
C GLU A 93 -7.89 11.24 6.42
N VAL A 94 -6.93 12.04 6.90
CA VAL A 94 -5.51 11.89 6.54
C VAL A 94 -5.04 10.48 6.90
N GLY A 95 -4.72 9.70 5.87
CA GLY A 95 -4.07 8.40 6.02
C GLY A 95 -2.57 8.55 6.32
N PHE A 96 -1.94 7.46 6.68
CA PHE A 96 -0.50 7.44 6.94
C PHE A 96 0.33 7.32 5.65
N LEU A 97 -0.27 6.80 4.57
CA LEU A 97 0.40 6.52 3.30
C LEU A 97 0.10 7.55 2.21
N ASN A 98 -1.12 8.10 2.20
CA ASN A 98 -1.59 9.05 1.21
C ASN A 98 -1.48 10.47 1.76
N ALA A 99 -0.56 11.27 1.20
CA ALA A 99 -0.26 12.61 1.71
C ALA A 99 -0.89 13.74 0.90
N VAL A 100 -1.35 13.48 -0.33
CA VAL A 100 -1.86 14.52 -1.24
C VAL A 100 -3.38 14.64 -1.10
N PRO A 101 -3.93 15.81 -0.72
CA PRO A 101 -5.37 16.00 -0.71
C PRO A 101 -5.93 16.11 -2.14
N PRO A 102 -7.24 15.81 -2.38
CA PRO A 102 -7.85 15.84 -3.71
C PRO A 102 -7.68 17.19 -4.43
N ALA A 103 -7.81 18.29 -3.69
CA ALA A 103 -7.65 19.65 -4.24
C ALA A 103 -6.25 19.93 -4.82
N SER A 104 -5.24 19.15 -4.47
CA SER A 104 -3.87 19.26 -4.96
C SER A 104 -3.48 18.13 -5.92
N ALA A 105 -4.40 17.22 -6.25
CA ALA A 105 -4.12 16.00 -7.01
C ALA A 105 -3.46 16.30 -8.38
N THR A 106 -4.07 17.16 -9.18
CA THR A 106 -3.58 17.52 -10.52
C THR A 106 -2.22 18.19 -10.48
N ALA A 107 -2.00 19.09 -9.51
CA ALA A 107 -0.71 19.77 -9.33
C ALA A 107 0.39 18.80 -8.89
N ALA A 108 0.08 17.87 -7.98
CA ALA A 108 1.02 16.86 -7.52
C ALA A 108 1.40 15.87 -8.64
N VAL A 109 0.44 15.45 -9.46
CA VAL A 109 0.71 14.57 -10.62
C VAL A 109 1.60 15.27 -11.62
N ARG A 110 1.32 16.52 -12.00
CA ARG A 110 2.17 17.30 -12.92
C ARG A 110 3.59 17.45 -12.37
N SER A 111 3.74 17.81 -11.09
CA SER A 111 5.05 17.93 -10.45
C SER A 111 5.81 16.60 -10.42
N ALA A 112 5.12 15.48 -10.20
CA ALA A 112 5.75 14.16 -10.24
C ALA A 112 6.21 13.80 -11.67
N LEU A 113 5.44 14.14 -12.69
CA LEU A 113 5.77 13.91 -14.10
C LEU A 113 6.96 14.79 -14.54
N ASP A 114 6.98 16.07 -14.14
CA ASP A 114 8.13 16.96 -14.37
C ASP A 114 9.39 16.39 -13.72
N GLY A 115 9.32 15.99 -12.43
CA GLY A 115 10.44 15.38 -11.73
C GLY A 115 10.93 14.07 -12.33
N LEU A 116 10.03 13.24 -12.87
CA LEU A 116 10.41 12.04 -13.62
C LEU A 116 11.12 12.39 -14.93
N ALA A 117 10.63 13.38 -15.68
CA ALA A 117 11.23 13.83 -16.93
C ALA A 117 12.63 14.40 -16.73
N ASP A 118 12.82 15.16 -15.64
CA ASP A 118 14.09 15.79 -15.28
C ASP A 118 15.06 14.85 -14.53
N GLY A 119 14.55 13.68 -14.07
CA GLY A 119 15.33 12.69 -13.31
C GLY A 119 15.63 13.12 -11.88
N ASP A 120 14.83 14.00 -11.31
CA ASP A 120 14.98 14.56 -9.96
C ASP A 120 13.78 14.25 -9.03
N LEU A 121 12.89 13.36 -9.44
CA LEU A 121 11.77 12.92 -8.60
C LEU A 121 12.29 12.30 -7.30
N SER A 122 11.95 12.93 -6.18
CA SER A 122 12.23 12.35 -4.86
C SER A 122 11.25 11.22 -4.56
N VAL A 123 11.76 9.99 -4.50
CA VAL A 123 10.99 8.78 -4.16
C VAL A 123 11.49 8.22 -2.84
N ARG A 124 10.57 7.93 -1.93
CA ARG A 124 10.88 7.19 -0.72
C ARG A 124 10.71 5.69 -0.97
N GLU A 125 11.76 4.94 -0.77
CA GLU A 125 11.70 3.48 -0.75
C GLU A 125 11.15 2.98 0.59
N ALA A 126 10.33 1.94 0.56
CA ALA A 126 9.78 1.31 1.75
C ALA A 126 10.05 -0.20 1.69
N PRO A 127 10.56 -0.80 2.80
CA PRO A 127 10.83 -2.23 2.84
C PRO A 127 9.54 -3.03 2.73
N ARG A 128 9.65 -4.25 2.18
CA ARG A 128 8.59 -5.26 2.20
C ARG A 128 9.09 -6.52 2.89
N LEU A 129 8.19 -7.18 3.59
CA LEU A 129 8.45 -8.45 4.26
C LEU A 129 8.09 -9.63 3.38
N VAL A 130 8.92 -10.66 3.42
CA VAL A 130 8.64 -11.97 2.82
C VAL A 130 8.79 -13.04 3.90
N ALA A 131 7.76 -13.86 4.09
CA ALA A 131 7.85 -15.05 4.92
C ALA A 131 8.30 -16.23 4.07
N ARG A 132 9.20 -17.05 4.60
CA ARG A 132 9.71 -18.25 3.94
C ARG A 132 9.70 -19.44 4.88
N THR A 133 9.44 -20.59 4.30
CA THR A 133 9.72 -21.91 4.87
C THR A 133 10.55 -22.70 3.85
N ASP A 134 10.93 -23.91 4.17
CA ASP A 134 11.66 -24.77 3.23
C ASP A 134 10.82 -25.11 1.96
N GLU A 135 9.50 -25.01 2.05
CA GLU A 135 8.57 -25.43 0.99
C GLU A 135 7.78 -24.26 0.40
N TRP A 136 7.81 -23.08 0.99
CA TRP A 136 6.90 -21.99 0.62
C TRP A 136 7.51 -20.61 0.86
N GLU A 137 7.10 -19.66 0.01
CA GLU A 137 7.41 -18.25 0.12
C GLU A 137 6.14 -17.40 -0.08
N SER A 138 5.96 -16.38 0.75
CA SER A 138 4.83 -15.45 0.63
C SER A 138 5.04 -14.44 -0.50
N VAL A 139 3.94 -13.83 -0.96
CA VAL A 139 4.04 -12.54 -1.67
C VAL A 139 4.60 -11.47 -0.73
N PRO A 140 5.36 -10.47 -1.25
CA PRO A 140 5.88 -9.38 -0.42
C PRO A 140 4.76 -8.56 0.23
N ALA A 141 4.83 -8.40 1.55
CA ALA A 141 3.91 -7.61 2.36
C ALA A 141 4.48 -6.22 2.64
N ALA A 142 3.71 -5.17 2.36
CA ALA A 142 4.11 -3.80 2.69
C ALA A 142 3.91 -3.46 4.18
N ASN A 143 2.91 -4.06 4.83
CA ASN A 143 2.59 -3.78 6.22
C ASN A 143 3.19 -4.81 7.18
N GLU A 144 2.62 -6.01 7.23
CA GLU A 144 2.99 -7.03 8.19
C GLU A 144 2.80 -8.44 7.68
N ILE A 145 3.47 -9.37 8.33
CA ILE A 145 3.24 -10.81 8.26
C ILE A 145 2.79 -11.28 9.63
N VAL A 146 1.73 -12.09 9.66
CA VAL A 146 1.16 -12.63 10.89
C VAL A 146 1.30 -14.13 10.90
N VAL A 147 1.93 -14.67 11.95
CA VAL A 147 2.01 -16.09 12.24
C VAL A 147 1.06 -16.41 13.39
N HIS A 148 0.08 -17.26 13.16
CA HIS A 148 -0.89 -17.65 14.18
C HIS A 148 -1.29 -19.12 14.02
N GLY A 149 -1.90 -19.71 15.04
CA GLY A 149 -2.44 -21.06 14.96
C GLY A 149 -3.69 -21.15 14.09
N ASP A 150 -4.09 -22.37 13.77
CA ASP A 150 -5.27 -22.66 12.93
C ASP A 150 -6.57 -22.05 13.46
N ARG A 151 -6.64 -21.83 14.76
CA ARG A 151 -7.82 -21.24 15.43
C ARG A 151 -7.39 -20.08 16.30
N ARG A 152 -8.19 -19.03 16.33
CA ARG A 152 -8.05 -17.91 17.28
C ARG A 152 -9.04 -18.08 18.42
N GLY A 153 -8.64 -17.70 19.62
CA GLY A 153 -9.52 -17.63 20.79
C GLY A 153 -9.05 -18.45 22.00
N PRO A 154 -9.87 -18.55 23.06
CA PRO A 154 -9.51 -19.24 24.30
C PRO A 154 -9.17 -20.71 24.05
N GLY A 155 -7.98 -21.13 24.50
CA GLY A 155 -7.50 -22.51 24.34
C GLY A 155 -6.75 -22.78 23.02
N SER A 156 -6.69 -21.83 22.12
CA SER A 156 -5.82 -21.83 20.93
C SER A 156 -4.68 -20.84 21.12
N GLY A 157 -3.70 -20.90 20.26
CA GLY A 157 -2.51 -20.07 20.29
C GLY A 157 -1.31 -20.84 19.81
N ILE A 158 -0.18 -20.18 19.76
CA ILE A 158 1.09 -20.78 19.38
C ILE A 158 2.08 -20.70 20.54
N GLU A 159 2.96 -21.68 20.61
CA GLU A 159 4.25 -21.54 21.27
C GLU A 159 5.25 -21.10 20.20
N TYR A 160 6.04 -20.08 20.49
CA TYR A 160 6.98 -19.55 19.53
C TYR A 160 8.36 -19.37 20.17
N GLU A 161 9.36 -19.42 19.35
CA GLU A 161 10.71 -18.95 19.61
C GLU A 161 11.07 -17.91 18.57
N LEU A 162 11.53 -16.74 19.01
CA LEU A 162 11.99 -15.66 18.17
C LEU A 162 13.51 -15.61 18.21
N ALA A 163 14.14 -15.73 17.08
CA ALA A 163 15.56 -15.48 16.88
C ALA A 163 15.78 -14.42 15.81
N VAL A 164 16.82 -13.63 15.94
CA VAL A 164 17.27 -12.66 14.95
C VAL A 164 18.78 -12.90 14.76
N ASP A 165 19.19 -13.11 13.50
CA ASP A 165 20.60 -13.40 13.16
C ASP A 165 21.22 -14.49 14.06
N ASP A 166 20.52 -15.64 14.18
CA ASP A 166 20.92 -16.80 15.01
C ASP A 166 20.96 -16.54 16.52
N SER A 167 20.56 -15.36 16.98
CA SER A 167 20.46 -15.02 18.40
C SER A 167 19.02 -15.13 18.88
N GLN A 168 18.79 -15.96 19.90
CA GLN A 168 17.47 -16.09 20.53
C GLN A 168 17.14 -14.83 21.33
N TYR A 169 15.97 -14.24 21.03
CA TYR A 169 15.49 -13.03 21.69
C TYR A 169 14.36 -13.29 22.68
N SER A 170 13.41 -14.13 22.31
CA SER A 170 12.21 -14.37 23.11
C SER A 170 11.65 -15.75 22.84
N THR A 171 10.97 -16.30 23.83
CA THR A 171 10.11 -17.49 23.70
C THR A 171 8.83 -17.22 24.47
N GLY A 172 7.72 -17.75 24.02
CA GLY A 172 6.46 -17.51 24.70
C GLY A 172 5.27 -18.25 24.14
N ARG A 173 4.10 -17.89 24.68
CA ARG A 173 2.78 -18.32 24.19
C ARG A 173 1.94 -17.10 23.89
N ALA A 174 1.39 -17.04 22.69
CA ALA A 174 0.56 -15.94 22.23
C ALA A 174 -0.54 -16.46 21.29
N ASP A 175 -1.54 -15.66 20.99
CA ASP A 175 -2.50 -16.00 19.94
C ASP A 175 -1.84 -15.95 18.55
N GLY A 176 -0.75 -15.22 18.41
CA GLY A 176 0.11 -15.12 17.25
C GLY A 176 1.28 -14.19 17.47
N VAL A 177 2.16 -14.11 16.48
CA VAL A 177 3.27 -13.14 16.41
C VAL A 177 3.11 -12.37 15.09
N LEU A 178 3.23 -11.07 15.18
CA LEU A 178 3.15 -10.14 14.06
C LEU A 178 4.52 -9.52 13.84
N VAL A 179 5.00 -9.56 12.61
CA VAL A 179 6.21 -8.84 12.19
C VAL A 179 5.80 -7.75 11.21
N ALA A 180 6.03 -6.49 11.58
CA ALA A 180 5.63 -5.34 10.78
C ALA A 180 6.84 -4.54 10.27
N THR A 181 6.69 -3.97 9.08
CA THR A 181 7.54 -2.90 8.58
C THR A 181 7.24 -1.59 9.33
N PRO A 182 8.06 -0.55 9.21
CA PRO A 182 7.71 0.79 9.69
C PRO A 182 6.36 1.28 9.14
N THR A 183 6.09 1.03 7.86
CA THR A 183 4.79 1.33 7.23
C THR A 183 3.64 0.59 7.92
N GLY A 184 3.83 -0.70 8.22
CA GLY A 184 2.83 -1.54 8.89
C GLY A 184 2.64 -1.20 10.38
N SER A 185 3.54 -0.40 10.98
CA SER A 185 3.42 -0.02 12.39
C SER A 185 2.09 0.68 12.70
N THR A 186 1.50 1.36 11.74
CA THR A 186 0.21 2.06 11.83
C THR A 186 -1.00 1.20 11.45
N ALA A 187 -0.78 -0.04 10.98
CA ALA A 187 -1.83 -0.96 10.54
C ALA A 187 -2.25 -1.95 11.66
N TYR A 188 -2.20 -3.24 11.41
CA TYR A 188 -2.62 -4.25 12.38
C TYR A 188 -1.77 -4.25 13.65
N ASN A 189 -0.47 -3.93 13.50
CA ASN A 189 0.42 -3.74 14.64
C ASN A 189 -0.14 -2.73 15.67
N LEU A 190 -0.68 -1.59 15.22
CA LEU A 190 -1.28 -0.60 16.11
C LEU A 190 -2.54 -1.14 16.80
N SER A 191 -3.36 -1.90 16.10
CA SER A 191 -4.55 -2.54 16.67
C SER A 191 -4.19 -3.54 17.77
N GLU A 192 -3.04 -4.20 17.65
CA GLU A 192 -2.47 -5.12 18.64
C GLU A 192 -1.57 -4.41 19.68
N ARG A 193 -1.69 -3.07 19.78
CA ARG A 193 -0.94 -2.22 20.73
C ARG A 193 0.58 -2.20 20.54
N GLY A 194 1.04 -2.52 19.35
CA GLY A 194 2.45 -2.36 18.97
C GLY A 194 2.85 -0.88 18.86
N PRO A 195 4.14 -0.57 18.89
CA PRO A 195 4.64 0.79 18.79
C PRO A 195 4.40 1.40 17.42
N LEU A 196 4.24 2.73 17.39
CA LEU A 196 4.35 3.51 16.16
C LEU A 196 5.83 3.73 15.85
N VAL A 197 6.19 3.50 14.60
CA VAL A 197 7.56 3.66 14.11
C VAL A 197 7.54 4.62 12.94
N ALA A 198 8.47 5.57 12.94
CA ALA A 198 8.60 6.51 11.82
C ALA A 198 8.99 5.76 10.54
N PRO A 199 8.45 6.16 9.38
CA PRO A 199 8.63 5.43 8.12
C PRO A 199 10.08 5.31 7.62
N ASP A 200 10.97 6.16 8.12
CA ASP A 200 12.41 6.23 7.79
C ASP A 200 13.30 5.39 8.72
N VAL A 201 12.71 4.72 9.70
CA VAL A 201 13.46 3.82 10.59
C VAL A 201 13.84 2.55 9.84
N ASP A 202 15.14 2.23 9.83
CA ASP A 202 15.64 0.97 9.31
C ASP A 202 15.50 -0.13 10.39
N GLY A 203 14.37 -0.81 10.38
CA GLY A 203 14.08 -1.87 11.34
C GLY A 203 12.69 -2.47 11.16
N LEU A 204 12.44 -3.54 11.91
CA LEU A 204 11.17 -4.24 11.94
C LEU A 204 10.59 -4.21 13.35
N VAL A 205 9.27 -4.26 13.45
CA VAL A 205 8.56 -4.42 14.71
C VAL A 205 8.13 -5.87 14.85
N VAL A 206 8.48 -6.50 15.97
CA VAL A 206 7.89 -7.79 16.35
C VAL A 206 6.93 -7.54 17.50
N ASN A 207 5.68 -7.97 17.33
CA ASN A 207 4.61 -7.78 18.30
C ASN A 207 3.89 -9.10 18.60
N GLU A 208 3.75 -9.40 19.88
CA GLU A 208 3.07 -10.59 20.37
C GLU A 208 1.58 -10.30 20.51
N MET A 209 0.75 -11.04 19.79
CA MET A 209 -0.70 -10.85 19.80
C MET A 209 -1.31 -11.56 21.02
N ALA A 210 -1.97 -10.80 21.90
CA ALA A 210 -2.57 -11.32 23.14
C ALA A 210 -1.63 -12.24 23.91
N ALA A 211 -0.39 -11.81 24.11
CA ALA A 211 0.63 -12.56 24.84
C ALA A 211 0.10 -13.00 26.21
N ARG A 212 0.25 -14.27 26.51
CA ARG A 212 -0.08 -14.83 27.81
C ARG A 212 1.20 -14.85 28.64
N THR A 213 1.40 -13.82 29.44
CA THR A 213 2.39 -13.90 30.52
C THR A 213 2.02 -15.07 31.42
N GLY A 214 2.87 -16.10 31.44
CA GLY A 214 2.69 -17.21 32.39
C GLY A 214 2.61 -16.64 33.80
N MET A 215 1.53 -16.98 34.49
CA MET A 215 1.49 -16.84 35.95
C MET A 215 2.35 -17.90 36.58
#